data_9bd653889af2e8c2de8107ddc3586f82
#
_entry.id   9bd653889af2e8c2de8107ddc3586f82
#
_cell.length_a   1.000
_cell.length_b   1.000
_cell.length_c   1.000
_cell.angle_alpha   90.00
_cell.angle_beta   90.00
_cell.angle_gamma   90.00
#
_symmetry.space_group_name_H-M   'P 1'
#
loop_
_entity.id
_entity.type
_entity.pdbx_description
1 polymer ?
#
loop_
_entity_poly.entity_id
_entity_poly.type
_entity_poly.pdbx_seq_one_letter_code
_entity_poly.pdbx_strand_id
1 'polypeptide(L)'
;PEFVFTTGEIQAHPCIHTVIPDEVYMSLDVRHPDPEVRKHCMEILKELAAKDWQQCKCEIKEQWVRDTVYFDERLVGFVEESMEEMGAKWQKILSGAGHDAQFCQYVIPTTMLFARTKDGLSHCEPEHVSDEDCTAVATATLNAVLKCDASPEF
;
A
#
# COMPACT_ATOMS: atom_id res chain seq x y z
N PRO A 1 -13.09 4.82 -2.03
CA PRO A 1 -13.01 3.58 -2.79
C PRO A 1 -11.63 2.98 -2.56
N GLU A 2 -11.62 1.71 -2.17
CA GLU A 2 -10.40 1.02 -1.76
C GLU A 2 -9.70 0.35 -2.95
N PHE A 3 -10.35 0.31 -4.10
CA PHE A 3 -9.84 -0.30 -5.33
C PHE A 3 -8.97 0.69 -6.12
N VAL A 4 -7.72 0.33 -6.33
CA VAL A 4 -6.77 1.10 -7.15
C VAL A 4 -6.33 0.24 -8.33
N PHE A 5 -6.39 0.83 -9.52
CA PHE A 5 -5.95 0.22 -10.76
C PHE A 5 -5.11 1.24 -11.54
N THR A 6 -3.85 0.94 -11.74
CA THR A 6 -2.91 1.88 -12.34
C THR A 6 -2.13 1.24 -13.48
N THR A 7 -2.02 1.95 -14.61
CA THR A 7 -1.06 1.67 -15.67
C THR A 7 0.06 2.72 -15.60
N GLY A 8 1.21 2.30 -15.08
CA GLY A 8 2.36 3.19 -14.89
C GLY A 8 3.31 3.25 -16.09
N GLU A 9 3.24 2.27 -16.98
CA GLU A 9 4.13 2.15 -18.13
C GLU A 9 3.36 1.65 -19.35
N ILE A 10 3.62 2.26 -20.50
CA ILE A 10 3.16 1.79 -21.82
C ILE A 10 4.33 1.94 -22.78
N GLN A 11 4.70 0.85 -23.45
CA GLN A 11 5.73 0.84 -24.49
C GLN A 11 5.14 0.27 -25.76
N ALA A 12 5.40 0.94 -26.89
CA ALA A 12 4.99 0.49 -28.23
C ALA A 12 6.23 0.22 -29.09
N HIS A 13 6.22 -0.83 -29.87
CA HIS A 13 7.29 -1.18 -30.80
C HIS A 13 6.73 -1.37 -32.21
N PRO A 14 7.39 -0.88 -33.26
CA PRO A 14 8.47 0.10 -33.28
C PRO A 14 7.93 1.52 -33.05
N CYS A 15 8.20 2.23 -32.06
CA CYS A 15 7.66 3.55 -31.72
C CYS A 15 7.94 4.62 -32.82
N ILE A 16 7.29 4.48 -33.98
CA ILE A 16 7.46 5.30 -35.18
C ILE A 16 6.10 5.91 -35.55
N HIS A 17 6.04 7.21 -35.76
CA HIS A 17 4.78 7.97 -35.97
C HIS A 17 3.89 7.47 -37.12
N THR A 18 4.46 6.84 -38.15
CA THR A 18 3.75 6.42 -39.36
C THR A 18 3.58 4.90 -39.48
N VAL A 19 3.97 4.15 -38.44
CA VAL A 19 3.93 2.69 -38.42
C VAL A 19 2.99 2.21 -37.32
N ILE A 20 2.10 1.27 -37.65
CA ILE A 20 1.27 0.60 -36.64
C ILE A 20 2.20 -0.28 -35.78
N PRO A 21 2.13 -0.17 -34.45
CA PRO A 21 2.91 -1.01 -33.56
C PRO A 21 2.59 -2.50 -33.78
N ASP A 22 3.62 -3.32 -33.77
CA ASP A 22 3.51 -4.80 -33.80
C ASP A 22 3.47 -5.40 -32.38
N GLU A 23 3.95 -4.65 -31.39
CA GLU A 23 3.90 -5.01 -29.98
C GLU A 23 3.60 -3.81 -29.10
N VAL A 24 2.76 -4.00 -28.10
CA VAL A 24 2.52 -3.04 -27.03
C VAL A 24 2.64 -3.76 -25.70
N TYR A 25 3.54 -3.27 -24.85
CA TYR A 25 3.67 -3.67 -23.46
C TYR A 25 3.02 -2.62 -22.57
N MET A 26 2.29 -3.04 -21.53
CA MET A 26 1.84 -2.16 -20.46
C MET A 26 1.90 -2.84 -19.10
N SER A 27 2.26 -2.08 -18.07
CA SER A 27 2.19 -2.52 -16.68
C SER A 27 0.80 -2.28 -16.11
N LEU A 28 0.37 -3.19 -15.23
CA LEU A 28 -0.85 -3.03 -14.45
C LEU A 28 -0.54 -3.26 -12.97
N ASP A 29 -0.89 -2.30 -12.13
CA ASP A 29 -0.85 -2.40 -10.66
C ASP A 29 -2.28 -2.40 -10.14
N VAL A 30 -2.67 -3.47 -9.46
CA VAL A 30 -4.02 -3.66 -8.91
C VAL A 30 -3.91 -3.81 -7.40
N ARG A 31 -4.58 -2.91 -6.66
CA ARG A 31 -4.56 -2.93 -5.20
C ARG A 31 -5.99 -2.92 -4.65
N HIS A 32 -6.23 -3.80 -3.71
CA HIS A 32 -7.43 -3.85 -2.88
C HIS A 32 -7.12 -4.63 -1.60
N PRO A 33 -7.65 -4.23 -0.42
CA PRO A 33 -7.41 -4.94 0.83
C PRO A 33 -7.94 -6.37 0.82
N ASP A 34 -9.10 -6.59 0.20
CA ASP A 34 -9.72 -7.90 0.09
C ASP A 34 -9.05 -8.72 -1.03
N PRO A 35 -8.45 -9.88 -0.70
CA PRO A 35 -7.81 -10.77 -1.68
C PRO A 35 -8.78 -11.33 -2.71
N GLU A 36 -10.05 -11.56 -2.36
CA GLU A 36 -11.03 -12.10 -3.31
C GLU A 36 -11.37 -11.09 -4.40
N VAL A 37 -11.38 -9.78 -4.09
CA VAL A 37 -11.56 -8.72 -5.09
C VAL A 37 -10.37 -8.68 -6.05
N ARG A 38 -9.13 -8.80 -5.54
CA ARG A 38 -7.93 -8.86 -6.41
C ARG A 38 -7.94 -10.08 -7.31
N LYS A 39 -8.30 -11.24 -6.76
CA LYS A 39 -8.43 -12.51 -7.50
C LYS A 39 -9.47 -12.40 -8.62
N HIS A 40 -10.64 -11.87 -8.30
CA HIS A 40 -11.70 -11.65 -9.30
C HIS A 40 -11.26 -10.69 -10.40
N CYS A 41 -10.54 -9.62 -10.06
CA CYS A 41 -9.97 -8.72 -11.06
C CYS A 41 -9.00 -9.46 -11.99
N MET A 42 -8.15 -10.33 -11.45
CA MET A 42 -7.22 -11.13 -12.24
C MET A 42 -7.94 -12.12 -13.16
N GLU A 43 -9.04 -12.71 -12.71
CA GLU A 43 -9.89 -13.58 -13.53
C GLU A 43 -10.47 -12.81 -14.73
N ILE A 44 -11.02 -11.62 -14.50
CA ILE A 44 -11.52 -10.73 -15.57
C ILE A 44 -10.41 -10.39 -16.55
N LEU A 45 -9.21 -10.04 -16.08
CA LEU A 45 -8.07 -9.74 -16.94
C LEU A 45 -7.66 -10.93 -17.81
N LYS A 46 -7.61 -12.14 -17.24
CA LYS A 46 -7.32 -13.39 -17.97
C LYS A 46 -8.41 -13.69 -19.00
N GLU A 47 -9.67 -13.49 -18.67
CA GLU A 47 -10.78 -13.65 -19.62
C GLU A 47 -10.69 -12.63 -20.77
N LEU A 48 -10.33 -11.38 -20.46
CA LEU A 48 -10.11 -10.36 -21.48
C LEU A 48 -8.93 -10.72 -22.39
N ALA A 49 -7.82 -11.18 -21.83
CA ALA A 49 -6.66 -11.61 -22.63
C ALA A 49 -6.97 -12.81 -23.53
N ALA A 50 -7.84 -13.71 -23.08
CA ALA A 50 -8.23 -14.90 -23.83
C ALA A 50 -9.25 -14.64 -24.97
N LYS A 51 -9.82 -13.43 -25.05
CA LYS A 51 -10.75 -13.07 -26.12
C LYS A 51 -10.07 -13.09 -27.48
N ASP A 52 -10.85 -13.36 -28.51
CA ASP A 52 -10.40 -13.19 -29.91
C ASP A 52 -10.31 -11.69 -30.24
N TRP A 53 -9.09 -11.21 -30.32
CA TRP A 53 -8.75 -9.86 -30.73
C TRP A 53 -8.34 -9.81 -32.22
N GLN A 54 -8.87 -10.73 -33.04
CA GLN A 54 -8.59 -10.87 -34.46
C GLN A 54 -7.12 -11.24 -34.71
N GLN A 55 -6.30 -10.31 -35.18
CA GLN A 55 -4.90 -10.54 -35.47
C GLN A 55 -3.96 -10.31 -34.26
N CYS A 56 -4.51 -9.77 -33.15
CA CYS A 56 -3.73 -9.49 -31.96
C CYS A 56 -3.78 -10.64 -30.98
N LYS A 57 -2.67 -10.88 -30.31
CA LYS A 57 -2.56 -11.80 -29.18
C LYS A 57 -2.33 -10.99 -27.93
N CYS A 58 -3.03 -11.33 -26.86
CA CYS A 58 -2.82 -10.71 -25.56
C CYS A 58 -2.26 -11.75 -24.59
N GLU A 59 -1.18 -11.41 -23.90
CA GLU A 59 -0.56 -12.25 -22.88
C GLU A 59 -0.47 -11.47 -21.58
N ILE A 60 -0.84 -12.11 -20.46
CA ILE A 60 -0.68 -11.53 -19.12
C ILE A 60 0.42 -12.29 -18.41
N LYS A 61 1.40 -11.56 -17.88
CA LYS A 61 2.45 -12.06 -17.00
C LYS A 61 2.28 -11.46 -15.62
N GLU A 62 1.92 -12.30 -14.67
CA GLU A 62 1.89 -11.91 -13.26
C GLU A 62 3.34 -11.80 -12.76
N GLN A 63 3.73 -10.61 -12.31
CA GLN A 63 5.08 -10.33 -11.83
C GLN A 63 5.22 -10.74 -10.37
N TRP A 64 4.29 -10.31 -9.54
CA TRP A 64 4.26 -10.63 -8.11
C TRP A 64 2.89 -10.32 -7.51
N VAL A 65 2.57 -10.99 -6.42
CA VAL A 65 1.37 -10.75 -5.60
C VAL A 65 1.81 -10.55 -4.16
N ARG A 66 1.19 -9.62 -3.48
CA ARG A 66 1.35 -9.42 -2.05
C ARG A 66 0.00 -9.47 -1.37
N ASP A 67 -0.05 -10.17 -0.25
CA ASP A 67 -1.24 -10.22 0.57
C ASP A 67 -1.34 -8.99 1.47
N THR A 68 -2.56 -8.70 1.89
CA THR A 68 -2.81 -7.69 2.92
C THR A 68 -2.23 -8.19 4.24
N VAL A 69 -1.46 -7.34 4.89
CA VAL A 69 -0.85 -7.63 6.19
C VAL A 69 -1.58 -6.85 7.27
N TYR A 70 -1.98 -7.54 8.32
CA TYR A 70 -2.53 -6.94 9.53
C TYR A 70 -1.43 -6.92 10.60
N PHE A 71 -1.23 -5.76 11.19
CA PHE A 71 -0.24 -5.58 12.25
C PHE A 71 -0.73 -6.17 13.58
N ASP A 72 0.21 -6.39 14.51
CA ASP A 72 -0.07 -6.97 15.82
C ASP A 72 -1.01 -6.06 16.63
N GLU A 73 -2.18 -6.58 16.99
CA GLU A 73 -3.25 -5.81 17.65
C GLU A 73 -2.84 -5.29 19.03
N ARG A 74 -1.91 -5.96 19.74
CA ARG A 74 -1.41 -5.52 21.05
C ARG A 74 -0.55 -4.28 20.87
N LEU A 75 0.36 -4.30 19.90
CA LEU A 75 1.21 -3.14 19.59
C LEU A 75 0.38 -1.96 19.04
N VAL A 76 -0.62 -2.24 18.22
CA VAL A 76 -1.59 -1.23 17.77
C VAL A 76 -2.32 -0.64 18.99
N GLY A 77 -2.75 -1.47 19.95
CA GLY A 77 -3.41 -1.05 21.18
C GLY A 77 -2.53 -0.10 22.01
N PHE A 78 -1.24 -0.40 22.20
CA PHE A 78 -0.34 0.50 22.93
C PHE A 78 -0.18 1.88 22.26
N VAL A 79 -0.20 1.90 20.92
CA VAL A 79 -0.19 3.17 20.18
C VAL A 79 -1.49 3.94 20.40
N GLU A 80 -2.65 3.28 20.31
CA GLU A 80 -3.97 3.88 20.54
C GLU A 80 -4.06 4.49 21.93
N GLU A 81 -3.74 3.72 22.98
CA GLU A 81 -3.70 4.22 24.35
C GLU A 81 -2.76 5.42 24.50
N SER A 82 -1.58 5.37 23.87
CA SER A 82 -0.62 6.47 23.93
C SER A 82 -1.18 7.75 23.31
N MET A 83 -1.89 7.63 22.17
CA MET A 83 -2.53 8.76 21.52
C MET A 83 -3.70 9.33 22.35
N GLU A 84 -4.48 8.46 22.99
CA GLU A 84 -5.58 8.84 23.87
C GLU A 84 -5.06 9.57 25.12
N GLU A 85 -4.03 9.06 25.78
CA GLU A 85 -3.41 9.69 26.97
C GLU A 85 -2.84 11.08 26.65
N MET A 86 -2.34 11.26 25.42
CA MET A 86 -1.87 12.56 24.94
C MET A 86 -3.00 13.53 24.55
N GLY A 87 -4.25 13.06 24.49
CA GLY A 87 -5.37 13.81 23.96
C GLY A 87 -5.25 14.16 22.46
N ALA A 88 -4.44 13.41 21.74
CA ALA A 88 -4.19 13.62 20.32
C ALA A 88 -5.35 13.06 19.48
N LYS A 89 -5.63 13.70 18.34
CA LYS A 89 -6.58 13.15 17.36
C LYS A 89 -5.88 12.13 16.48
N TRP A 90 -6.45 10.96 16.40
CA TRP A 90 -5.91 9.86 15.61
C TRP A 90 -7.01 9.05 14.90
N GLN A 91 -6.62 8.24 13.96
CA GLN A 91 -7.50 7.27 13.30
C GLN A 91 -6.70 6.08 12.78
N LYS A 92 -7.32 4.91 12.74
CA LYS A 92 -6.78 3.76 11.99
C LYS A 92 -6.97 4.01 10.51
N ILE A 93 -5.96 3.71 9.74
CA ILE A 93 -6.01 3.80 8.28
C ILE A 93 -5.49 2.50 7.64
N LEU A 94 -5.99 2.22 6.46
CA LEU A 94 -5.40 1.23 5.58
C LEU A 94 -4.39 1.93 4.68
N SER A 95 -3.14 1.44 4.65
CA SER A 95 -2.16 1.88 3.67
C SER A 95 -2.19 1.01 2.42
N GLY A 96 -2.39 1.61 1.26
CA GLY A 96 -2.25 0.94 -0.02
C GLY A 96 -0.82 0.87 -0.54
N ALA A 97 0.15 1.45 0.18
CA ALA A 97 1.57 1.45 -0.20
C ALA A 97 2.31 0.20 0.31
N GLY A 98 3.46 -0.10 -0.28
CA GLY A 98 4.38 -1.09 0.25
C GLY A 98 5.26 -0.49 1.34
N HIS A 99 5.44 -1.22 2.44
CA HIS A 99 6.26 -0.80 3.59
C HIS A 99 7.14 -1.96 4.06
N ASP A 100 8.33 -1.67 4.54
CA ASP A 100 9.22 -2.68 5.13
C ASP A 100 8.58 -3.35 6.36
N ALA A 101 7.75 -2.63 7.09
CA ALA A 101 7.00 -3.16 8.21
C ALA A 101 6.11 -4.36 7.85
N GLN A 102 5.65 -4.47 6.60
CA GLN A 102 4.91 -5.66 6.13
C GLN A 102 5.76 -6.92 6.20
N PHE A 103 7.05 -6.81 5.86
CA PHE A 103 7.98 -7.94 5.93
C PHE A 103 8.38 -8.24 7.37
N CYS A 104 8.54 -7.22 8.21
CA CYS A 104 8.82 -7.39 9.63
C CYS A 104 7.71 -8.19 10.30
N GLN A 105 6.44 -7.90 10.01
CA GLN A 105 5.29 -8.58 10.62
C GLN A 105 5.28 -10.10 10.38
N TYR A 106 5.91 -10.60 9.31
CA TYR A 106 6.02 -12.05 9.08
C TYR A 106 7.00 -12.77 10.03
N VAL A 107 7.85 -12.02 10.71
CA VAL A 107 8.92 -12.59 11.57
C VAL A 107 8.87 -12.09 12.99
N ILE A 108 8.35 -10.91 13.23
CA ILE A 108 8.19 -10.28 14.56
C ILE A 108 6.89 -9.50 14.65
N PRO A 109 6.26 -9.41 15.82
CA PRO A 109 5.14 -8.51 16.04
C PRO A 109 5.52 -7.09 15.66
N THR A 110 4.71 -6.45 14.81
CA THR A 110 5.04 -5.14 14.25
C THR A 110 3.81 -4.24 14.26
N THR A 111 4.01 -2.95 14.39
CA THR A 111 3.00 -1.92 14.14
C THR A 111 3.60 -0.76 13.38
N MET A 112 2.78 0.14 12.91
CA MET A 112 3.21 1.28 12.11
C MET A 112 2.38 2.51 12.42
N LEU A 113 3.07 3.65 12.56
CA LEU A 113 2.45 4.95 12.77
C LEU A 113 2.74 5.84 11.57
N PHE A 114 1.76 6.67 11.23
CA PHE A 114 1.91 7.72 10.23
C PHE A 114 1.75 9.09 10.87
N ALA A 115 2.61 10.03 10.48
CA ALA A 115 2.41 11.44 10.74
C ALA A 115 1.44 12.01 9.70
N ARG A 116 0.59 12.95 10.11
CA ARG A 116 -0.31 13.66 9.22
C ARG A 116 0.49 14.59 8.31
N THR A 117 0.36 14.41 7.01
CA THR A 117 0.95 15.31 6.02
C THR A 117 -0.01 16.43 5.65
N LYS A 118 0.55 17.59 5.29
CA LYS A 118 -0.22 18.71 4.77
C LYS A 118 -0.96 18.29 3.49
N ASP A 119 -2.25 18.54 3.44
CA ASP A 119 -3.14 18.22 2.31
C ASP A 119 -3.18 16.72 1.94
N GLY A 120 -2.68 15.83 2.81
CA GLY A 120 -2.61 14.40 2.55
C GLY A 120 -1.61 14.02 1.45
N LEU A 121 -0.68 14.90 1.12
CA LEU A 121 0.32 14.69 0.08
C LEU A 121 1.40 13.70 0.55
N SER A 122 1.84 12.84 -0.36
CA SER A 122 2.94 11.90 -0.15
C SER A 122 3.69 11.66 -1.46
N HIS A 123 4.97 11.32 -1.38
CA HIS A 123 5.86 11.04 -2.53
C HIS A 123 5.96 12.18 -3.55
N CYS A 124 5.90 13.44 -3.09
CA CYS A 124 6.02 14.62 -3.93
C CYS A 124 6.79 15.74 -3.21
N GLU A 125 7.37 16.66 -3.99
CA GLU A 125 8.19 17.75 -3.45
C GLU A 125 7.48 18.61 -2.38
N PRO A 126 6.17 18.94 -2.48
CA PRO A 126 5.47 19.71 -1.45
C PRO A 126 5.03 18.90 -0.22
N GLU A 127 5.40 17.61 -0.11
CA GLU A 127 5.11 16.81 1.08
C GLU A 127 5.71 17.48 2.32
N HIS A 128 4.88 17.71 3.32
CA HIS A 128 5.29 18.38 4.54
C HIS A 128 4.51 17.86 5.75
N VAL A 129 5.23 17.64 6.84
CA VAL A 129 4.69 17.33 8.16
C VAL A 129 5.06 18.47 9.10
N SER A 130 4.11 18.94 9.90
CA SER A 130 4.39 19.98 10.90
C SER A 130 5.26 19.44 12.04
N ASP A 131 6.04 20.32 12.68
CA ASP A 131 6.84 19.95 13.87
C ASP A 131 5.94 19.42 15.00
N GLU A 132 4.72 19.90 15.10
CA GLU A 132 3.73 19.44 16.06
C GLU A 132 3.30 17.99 15.77
N ASP A 133 2.98 17.65 14.51
CA ASP A 133 2.62 16.28 14.12
C ASP A 133 3.82 15.33 14.23
N CYS A 134 5.04 15.78 13.90
CA CYS A 134 6.25 15.00 14.13
C CYS A 134 6.47 14.69 15.60
N THR A 135 6.31 15.70 16.45
CA THR A 135 6.47 15.54 17.90
C THR A 135 5.41 14.61 18.48
N ALA A 136 4.16 14.72 18.02
CA ALA A 136 3.08 13.86 18.47
C ALA A 136 3.37 12.38 18.12
N VAL A 137 3.78 12.07 16.89
CA VAL A 137 4.12 10.70 16.48
C VAL A 137 5.33 10.17 17.24
N ALA A 138 6.39 10.97 17.39
CA ALA A 138 7.59 10.57 18.15
C ALA A 138 7.25 10.26 19.61
N THR A 139 6.42 11.08 20.25
CA THR A 139 5.98 10.88 21.64
C THR A 139 5.10 9.65 21.77
N ALA A 140 4.14 9.46 20.86
CA ALA A 140 3.29 8.26 20.85
C ALA A 140 4.11 6.98 20.65
N THR A 141 5.11 7.03 19.78
CA THR A 141 6.04 5.91 19.56
C THR A 141 6.81 5.57 20.83
N LEU A 142 7.39 6.57 21.49
CA LEU A 142 8.12 6.37 22.74
C LEU A 142 7.22 5.76 23.82
N ASN A 143 6.03 6.32 24.01
CA ASN A 143 5.08 5.81 25.01
C ASN A 143 4.64 4.39 24.71
N ALA A 144 4.36 4.06 23.44
CA ALA A 144 4.01 2.70 23.04
C ALA A 144 5.16 1.71 23.30
N VAL A 145 6.41 2.11 23.03
CA VAL A 145 7.60 1.28 23.36
C VAL A 145 7.71 1.04 24.85
N LEU A 146 7.52 2.06 25.68
CA LEU A 146 7.57 1.91 27.15
C LEU A 146 6.43 1.03 27.66
N LYS A 147 5.24 1.10 27.09
CA LYS A 147 4.13 0.20 27.42
C LYS A 147 4.43 -1.24 27.01
N CYS A 148 5.01 -1.43 25.85
CA CYS A 148 5.43 -2.75 25.37
C CYS A 148 6.49 -3.37 26.30
N ASP A 149 7.52 -2.60 26.69
CA ASP A 149 8.59 -3.04 27.61
C ASP A 149 8.05 -3.41 29.01
N ALA A 150 7.03 -2.70 29.46
CA ALA A 150 6.37 -2.97 30.74
C ALA A 150 5.34 -4.13 30.69
N SER A 151 4.97 -4.59 29.51
CA SER A 151 3.96 -5.63 29.32
C SER A 151 4.54 -7.02 29.54
N PRO A 152 3.86 -7.89 30.31
CA PRO A 152 4.28 -9.29 30.48
C PRO A 152 4.06 -10.15 29.22
N GLU A 153 3.46 -9.61 28.17
CA GLU A 153 3.15 -10.29 26.92
C GLU A 153 4.27 -10.20 25.87
N PHE A 154 5.32 -9.43 26.16
CA PHE A 154 6.48 -9.22 25.29
C PHE A 154 7.80 -9.51 25.99
#